data_fa9da0a448b090d999480b2a003cfaee
#
_entry.id   fa9da0a448b090d999480b2a003cfaee
#
_cell.length_a   1.000
_cell.length_b   1.000
_cell.length_c   1.000
_cell.angle_alpha   90.00
_cell.angle_beta   90.00
_cell.angle_gamma   90.00
#
_symmetry.space_group_name_H-M   'P 1'
#
loop_
_entity.id
_entity.type
_entity.pdbx_description
1 polymer ?
#
loop_
_entity_poly.entity_id
_entity_poly.type
_entity_poly.pdbx_seq_one_letter_code
_entity_poly.pdbx_strand_id
1 'polypeptide(L)'
;RVTSMEKKGYLLLADGQLYEGVLRGAEKASSGEAVFLTSVVGYMDTLTDPAYAGQIVVQTFPQIGNYGVVPEADLAVKPSLAGYVCRELCDKPSNFRCGGTLEDYLTQQGIPCLTGVDTRAITRRLRDKGVMNAAILTEKPADIAAAAAELAAMTIDAETETGVEDIVPAEKPGKYNVVMWDMGAKADTVQQLEKRGCAVTLVPANVTAEAVAALSPDGVAISH
;
A
#
# COMPACT_ATOMS: atom_id res chain seq x y z
N ARG A 1 -18.47 21.29 19.42
CA ARG A 1 -18.04 20.12 18.64
C ARG A 1 -19.28 19.46 18.09
N VAL A 2 -19.54 19.58 16.80
CA VAL A 2 -20.52 18.75 16.12
C VAL A 2 -19.91 17.36 16.14
N THR A 3 -20.48 16.45 16.92
CA THR A 3 -20.14 15.02 16.88
C THR A 3 -20.64 14.54 15.53
N SER A 4 -19.77 14.46 14.55
CA SER A 4 -20.07 13.71 13.33
C SER A 4 -20.39 12.29 13.78
N MET A 5 -21.56 11.79 13.43
CA MET A 5 -21.90 10.39 13.72
C MET A 5 -20.84 9.51 13.05
N GLU A 6 -20.13 8.72 13.86
CA GLU A 6 -19.13 7.77 13.36
C GLU A 6 -19.82 6.83 12.35
N LYS A 7 -19.33 6.81 11.14
CA LYS A 7 -19.90 5.99 10.08
C LYS A 7 -19.39 4.56 10.22
N LYS A 8 -20.32 3.62 10.37
CA LYS A 8 -19.99 2.20 10.42
C LYS A 8 -19.37 1.75 9.10
N GLY A 9 -18.36 0.89 9.20
CA GLY A 9 -17.74 0.18 8.09
C GLY A 9 -17.45 -1.25 8.48
N TYR A 10 -17.17 -2.08 7.49
CA TYR A 10 -16.96 -3.51 7.69
C TYR A 10 -15.76 -3.97 6.89
N LEU A 11 -14.96 -4.88 7.47
CA LEU A 11 -13.98 -5.66 6.72
C LEU A 11 -14.52 -7.09 6.60
N LEU A 12 -14.75 -7.51 5.37
CA LEU A 12 -15.08 -8.90 5.05
C LEU A 12 -13.84 -9.59 4.50
N LEU A 13 -13.51 -10.76 5.06
CA LEU A 13 -12.48 -11.64 4.52
C LEU A 13 -13.12 -12.73 3.67
N ALA A 14 -12.40 -13.25 2.68
CA ALA A 14 -12.89 -14.29 1.77
C ALA A 14 -13.28 -15.60 2.47
N ASP A 15 -12.83 -15.83 3.71
CA ASP A 15 -13.21 -16.96 4.53
C ASP A 15 -14.50 -16.76 5.33
N GLY A 16 -15.23 -15.68 5.07
CA GLY A 16 -16.52 -15.35 5.68
C GLY A 16 -16.43 -14.59 7.01
N GLN A 17 -15.22 -14.29 7.50
CA GLN A 17 -15.10 -13.51 8.73
C GLN A 17 -15.41 -12.04 8.44
N LEU A 18 -16.31 -11.47 9.24
CA LEU A 18 -16.69 -10.05 9.18
C LEU A 18 -16.26 -9.34 10.46
N TYR A 19 -15.62 -8.17 10.29
CA TYR A 19 -15.25 -7.27 11.37
C TYR A 19 -15.99 -5.95 11.19
N GLU A 20 -16.73 -5.50 12.23
CA GLU A 20 -17.38 -4.19 12.26
C GLU A 20 -16.42 -3.16 12.88
N GLY A 21 -16.34 -1.98 12.28
CA GLY A 21 -15.52 -0.87 12.75
C GLY A 21 -16.09 0.47 12.32
N VAL A 22 -15.25 1.49 12.34
CA VAL A 22 -15.56 2.85 11.93
C VAL A 22 -14.85 3.16 10.62
N LEU A 23 -15.61 3.57 9.61
CA LEU A 23 -15.07 4.02 8.33
C LEU A 23 -14.48 5.41 8.46
N ARG A 24 -13.23 5.53 8.09
CA ARG A 24 -12.44 6.77 8.05
C ARG A 24 -11.81 6.91 6.65
N GLY A 25 -11.16 8.04 6.38
CA GLY A 25 -10.59 8.27 5.05
C GLY A 25 -11.68 8.41 3.99
N ALA A 26 -11.48 7.83 2.81
CA ALA A 26 -12.46 7.89 1.73
C ALA A 26 -13.70 7.04 2.03
N GLU A 27 -14.88 7.61 1.87
CA GLU A 27 -16.16 6.95 2.10
C GLU A 27 -16.58 6.10 0.89
N LYS A 28 -15.84 5.06 0.58
CA LYS A 28 -16.14 4.12 -0.51
C LYS A 28 -15.83 2.68 -0.12
N ALA A 29 -16.48 1.74 -0.79
CA ALA A 29 -16.10 0.34 -0.72
C ALA A 29 -14.84 0.09 -1.58
N SER A 30 -14.05 -0.90 -1.19
CA SER A 30 -12.90 -1.37 -1.96
C SER A 30 -12.64 -2.83 -1.69
N SER A 31 -11.99 -3.51 -2.62
CA SER A 31 -11.55 -4.89 -2.48
C SER A 31 -10.08 -5.01 -2.87
N GLY A 32 -9.39 -5.96 -2.28
CA GLY A 32 -7.97 -6.22 -2.51
C GLY A 32 -7.52 -7.45 -1.74
N GLU A 33 -6.31 -7.91 -1.99
CA GLU A 33 -5.68 -8.92 -1.15
C GLU A 33 -5.33 -8.33 0.21
N ALA A 34 -5.75 -9.00 1.29
CA ALA A 34 -5.43 -8.55 2.64
C ALA A 34 -4.02 -9.01 3.04
N VAL A 35 -3.17 -8.06 3.36
CA VAL A 35 -1.84 -8.29 3.92
C VAL A 35 -1.71 -7.61 5.27
N PHE A 36 -0.79 -8.07 6.12
CA PHE A 36 -0.59 -7.45 7.43
C PHE A 36 0.85 -7.03 7.67
N LEU A 37 1.00 -5.97 8.45
CA LEU A 37 2.27 -5.43 8.90
C LEU A 37 2.30 -5.34 10.42
N THR A 38 3.48 -5.59 10.99
CA THR A 38 3.71 -5.51 12.45
C THR A 38 4.65 -4.38 12.84
N SER A 39 5.09 -3.58 11.87
CA SER A 39 5.97 -2.42 12.11
C SER A 39 5.29 -1.40 13.03
N VAL A 40 6.09 -0.80 13.91
CA VAL A 40 5.63 0.22 14.88
C VAL A 40 5.62 1.61 14.27
N VAL A 41 6.52 1.86 13.32
CA VAL A 41 6.77 3.15 12.65
C VAL A 41 6.84 2.98 11.14
N GLY A 42 6.82 4.07 10.39
CA GLY A 42 6.99 4.04 8.93
C GLY A 42 5.68 3.79 8.18
N TYR A 43 4.54 4.19 8.75
CA TYR A 43 3.25 4.00 8.06
C TYR A 43 3.18 4.77 6.74
N MET A 44 3.85 5.91 6.61
CA MET A 44 3.90 6.63 5.33
C MET A 44 4.72 5.87 4.29
N ASP A 45 5.84 5.27 4.69
CA ASP A 45 6.64 4.40 3.79
C ASP A 45 5.81 3.21 3.28
N THR A 46 4.94 2.65 4.14
CA THR A 46 4.01 1.59 3.75
C THR A 46 2.94 2.09 2.77
N LEU A 47 2.34 3.25 3.06
CA LEU A 47 1.26 3.80 2.24
C LEU A 47 1.73 4.18 0.83
N THR A 48 3.00 4.59 0.71
CA THR A 48 3.61 5.01 -0.56
C THR A 48 4.45 3.93 -1.22
N ASP A 49 4.47 2.71 -0.67
CA ASP A 49 5.21 1.59 -1.23
C ASP A 49 4.44 0.94 -2.40
N PRO A 50 4.97 0.95 -3.62
CA PRO A 50 4.33 0.31 -4.76
C PRO A 50 4.08 -1.20 -4.57
N ALA A 51 4.85 -1.87 -3.72
CA ALA A 51 4.68 -3.29 -3.41
C ALA A 51 3.31 -3.63 -2.80
N TYR A 52 2.60 -2.65 -2.24
CA TYR A 52 1.24 -2.82 -1.70
C TYR A 52 0.13 -2.33 -2.65
N ALA A 53 0.44 -2.11 -3.92
CA ALA A 53 -0.56 -1.68 -4.90
C ALA A 53 -1.73 -2.68 -4.96
N GLY A 54 -2.96 -2.15 -4.96
CA GLY A 54 -4.17 -2.97 -4.99
C GLY A 54 -4.45 -3.79 -3.73
N GLN A 55 -3.62 -3.75 -2.70
CA GLN A 55 -3.79 -4.51 -1.47
C GLN A 55 -4.54 -3.73 -0.38
N ILE A 56 -5.22 -4.46 0.51
CA ILE A 56 -5.75 -3.94 1.77
C ILE A 56 -4.73 -4.22 2.87
N VAL A 57 -4.07 -3.18 3.35
CA VAL A 57 -3.01 -3.30 4.36
C VAL A 57 -3.58 -3.21 5.77
N VAL A 58 -3.37 -4.26 6.56
CA VAL A 58 -3.75 -4.32 7.99
C VAL A 58 -2.54 -3.98 8.85
N GLN A 59 -2.56 -2.82 9.46
CA GLN A 59 -1.52 -2.38 10.39
C GLN A 59 -1.81 -2.92 11.78
N THR A 60 -0.96 -3.82 12.26
CA THR A 60 -1.18 -4.51 13.55
C THR A 60 -0.90 -3.61 14.74
N PHE A 61 0.03 -2.65 14.60
CA PHE A 61 0.34 -1.70 15.68
C PHE A 61 -0.90 -0.85 16.02
N PRO A 62 -1.23 -0.66 17.32
CA PRO A 62 -2.54 -0.14 17.72
C PRO A 62 -2.84 1.28 17.23
N GLN A 63 -1.89 2.20 17.33
CA GLN A 63 -2.10 3.62 17.03
C GLN A 63 -1.22 4.09 15.88
N ILE A 64 -1.84 4.59 14.84
CA ILE A 64 -1.20 5.04 13.60
C ILE A 64 -1.50 6.53 13.38
N GLY A 65 -0.61 7.23 12.68
CA GLY A 65 -0.77 8.65 12.37
C GLY A 65 -0.16 9.60 13.39
N ASN A 66 0.65 9.13 14.33
CA ASN A 66 1.15 9.89 15.49
C ASN A 66 2.02 11.10 15.10
N TYR A 67 2.79 10.99 14.01
CA TYR A 67 3.60 12.11 13.49
C TYR A 67 2.93 12.86 12.32
N GLY A 68 1.71 12.45 11.95
CA GLY A 68 0.96 13.03 10.84
C GLY A 68 1.59 12.74 9.47
N VAL A 69 1.36 13.63 8.52
CA VAL A 69 1.91 13.58 7.17
C VAL A 69 2.94 14.69 7.02
N VAL A 70 4.12 14.38 6.51
CA VAL A 70 5.19 15.35 6.21
C VAL A 70 5.14 15.71 4.73
N PRO A 71 4.65 16.91 4.34
CA PRO A 71 4.29 17.22 2.95
C PRO A 71 5.42 17.02 1.94
N GLU A 72 6.64 17.38 2.32
CA GLU A 72 7.80 17.37 1.42
C GLU A 72 8.29 15.94 1.10
N ALA A 73 8.09 15.01 2.02
CA ALA A 73 8.55 13.63 1.88
C ALA A 73 7.43 12.68 1.42
N ASP A 74 6.23 12.86 1.98
CA ASP A 74 5.16 11.87 1.88
C ASP A 74 4.22 12.12 0.68
N LEU A 75 4.16 13.37 0.17
CA LEU A 75 3.28 13.71 -0.94
C LEU A 75 3.91 13.53 -2.32
N ALA A 76 5.19 13.18 -2.38
CA ALA A 76 5.91 13.00 -3.64
C ALA A 76 5.48 11.74 -4.41
N VAL A 77 4.97 10.73 -3.70
CA VAL A 77 4.52 9.46 -4.27
C VAL A 77 3.04 9.25 -3.98
N LYS A 78 2.28 8.98 -5.02
CA LYS A 78 0.85 8.69 -4.88
C LYS A 78 0.68 7.26 -4.36
N PRO A 79 -0.06 7.05 -3.26
CA PRO A 79 -0.34 5.71 -2.76
C PRO A 79 -1.27 4.94 -3.69
N SER A 80 -1.04 3.65 -3.83
CA SER A 80 -1.78 2.74 -4.71
C SER A 80 -2.57 1.65 -3.97
N LEU A 81 -2.66 1.74 -2.65
CA LEU A 81 -3.41 0.80 -1.82
C LEU A 81 -4.90 0.75 -2.19
N ALA A 82 -5.51 -0.44 -2.13
CA ALA A 82 -6.95 -0.59 -2.20
C ALA A 82 -7.64 -0.13 -0.91
N GLY A 83 -6.98 -0.29 0.25
CA GLY A 83 -7.53 0.14 1.53
C GLY A 83 -6.54 0.00 2.68
N TYR A 84 -6.88 0.61 3.80
CA TYR A 84 -6.06 0.60 5.01
C TYR A 84 -6.89 0.20 6.22
N VAL A 85 -6.34 -0.64 7.09
CA VAL A 85 -7.03 -1.11 8.30
C VAL A 85 -6.09 -0.94 9.48
N CYS A 86 -6.54 -0.20 10.51
CA CYS A 86 -5.81 -0.05 11.75
C CYS A 86 -6.75 -0.02 12.95
N ARG A 87 -6.22 -0.12 14.15
CA ARG A 87 -7.05 -0.07 15.34
C ARG A 87 -7.49 1.35 15.67
N GLU A 88 -6.58 2.31 15.57
CA GLU A 88 -6.83 3.70 15.92
C GLU A 88 -6.00 4.65 15.05
N LEU A 89 -6.63 5.71 14.54
CA LEU A 89 -5.95 6.83 13.91
C LEU A 89 -5.78 7.97 14.91
N CYS A 90 -4.59 8.57 14.91
CA CYS A 90 -4.29 9.71 15.74
C CYS A 90 -4.95 10.99 15.19
N ASP A 91 -5.91 11.54 15.94
CA ASP A 91 -6.61 12.77 15.54
C ASP A 91 -5.76 14.03 15.74
N LYS A 92 -4.73 13.96 16.58
CA LYS A 92 -3.85 15.09 16.91
C LYS A 92 -2.39 14.68 16.83
N PRO A 93 -1.83 14.59 15.62
CA PRO A 93 -0.44 14.24 15.46
C PRO A 93 0.47 15.29 16.12
N SER A 94 1.60 14.82 16.67
CA SER A 94 2.59 15.64 17.36
C SER A 94 3.96 15.48 16.70
N ASN A 95 4.24 16.35 15.73
CA ASN A 95 5.54 16.44 15.06
C ASN A 95 5.70 17.87 14.52
N PHE A 96 6.88 18.46 14.67
CA PHE A 96 7.19 19.80 14.17
C PHE A 96 7.10 19.94 12.64
N ARG A 97 7.18 18.83 11.89
CA ARG A 97 7.06 18.76 10.42
C ARG A 97 5.66 18.37 9.95
N CYS A 98 4.72 18.17 10.86
CA CYS A 98 3.38 17.72 10.52
C CYS A 98 2.62 18.76 9.70
N GLY A 99 2.22 18.40 8.50
CA GLY A 99 1.40 19.24 7.60
C GLY A 99 -0.07 18.86 7.58
N GLY A 100 -0.48 17.79 8.26
CA GLY A 100 -1.87 17.33 8.30
C GLY A 100 -2.05 15.99 9.00
N THR A 101 -3.30 15.57 9.16
CA THR A 101 -3.62 14.28 9.73
C THR A 101 -3.50 13.16 8.67
N LEU A 102 -3.29 11.94 9.13
CA LEU A 102 -3.31 10.79 8.24
C LEU A 102 -4.70 10.55 7.64
N GLU A 103 -5.76 10.85 8.38
CA GLU A 103 -7.14 10.74 7.88
C GLU A 103 -7.42 11.67 6.71
N ASP A 104 -7.01 12.94 6.83
CA ASP A 104 -7.15 13.92 5.73
C ASP A 104 -6.39 13.46 4.48
N TYR A 105 -5.18 12.93 4.67
CA TYR A 105 -4.38 12.38 3.58
C TYR A 105 -5.07 11.20 2.89
N LEU A 106 -5.53 10.20 3.64
CA LEU A 106 -6.24 9.05 3.08
C LEU A 106 -7.51 9.47 2.34
N THR A 107 -8.24 10.47 2.89
CA THR A 107 -9.42 11.04 2.24
C THR A 107 -9.07 11.69 0.90
N GLN A 108 -8.04 12.53 0.86
CA GLN A 108 -7.58 13.21 -0.36
C GLN A 108 -7.08 12.23 -1.41
N GLN A 109 -6.42 11.15 -0.99
CA GLN A 109 -5.94 10.10 -1.89
C GLN A 109 -7.03 9.10 -2.31
N GLY A 110 -8.23 9.23 -1.75
CA GLY A 110 -9.35 8.35 -2.06
C GLY A 110 -9.18 6.92 -1.51
N ILE A 111 -8.44 6.75 -0.41
CA ILE A 111 -8.20 5.44 0.23
C ILE A 111 -9.16 5.27 1.40
N PRO A 112 -10.03 4.24 1.38
CA PRO A 112 -10.87 3.92 2.53
C PRO A 112 -10.02 3.35 3.67
N CYS A 113 -10.34 3.77 4.89
CA CYS A 113 -9.69 3.27 6.10
C CYS A 113 -10.73 2.74 7.06
N LEU A 114 -10.51 1.54 7.61
CA LEU A 114 -11.35 0.97 8.66
C LEU A 114 -10.60 0.98 9.98
N THR A 115 -11.21 1.58 11.00
CA THR A 115 -10.66 1.65 12.36
C THR A 115 -11.56 0.95 13.37
N GLY A 116 -11.08 0.79 14.61
CA GLY A 116 -11.87 0.20 15.70
C GLY A 116 -11.95 -1.32 15.67
N VAL A 117 -11.33 -1.98 14.70
CA VAL A 117 -11.31 -3.44 14.57
C VAL A 117 -10.19 -4.10 15.39
N ASP A 118 -10.32 -5.38 15.69
CA ASP A 118 -9.25 -6.17 16.30
C ASP A 118 -8.21 -6.58 15.24
N THR A 119 -7.27 -5.67 14.96
CA THR A 119 -6.20 -5.90 13.98
C THR A 119 -5.30 -7.09 14.36
N ARG A 120 -5.17 -7.39 15.65
CA ARG A 120 -4.40 -8.54 16.09
C ARG A 120 -5.08 -9.87 15.76
N ALA A 121 -6.41 -9.94 15.90
CA ALA A 121 -7.18 -11.12 15.48
C ALA A 121 -7.10 -11.31 13.96
N ILE A 122 -7.22 -10.21 13.18
CA ILE A 122 -7.08 -10.25 11.72
C ILE A 122 -5.68 -10.74 11.33
N THR A 123 -4.62 -10.17 11.93
CA THR A 123 -3.23 -10.56 11.68
C THR A 123 -2.97 -12.03 11.94
N ARG A 124 -3.46 -12.57 13.07
CA ARG A 124 -3.34 -13.99 13.39
C ARG A 124 -4.03 -14.86 12.34
N ARG A 125 -5.22 -14.44 11.91
CA ARG A 125 -6.00 -15.17 10.92
C ARG A 125 -5.28 -15.23 9.56
N LEU A 126 -4.76 -14.09 9.09
CA LEU A 126 -3.98 -14.02 7.85
C LEU A 126 -2.68 -14.82 7.95
N ARG A 127 -2.01 -14.78 9.09
CA ARG A 127 -0.79 -15.57 9.33
C ARG A 127 -1.06 -17.08 9.29
N ASP A 128 -2.16 -17.51 9.92
CA ASP A 128 -2.45 -18.93 10.10
C ASP A 128 -3.09 -19.55 8.83
N LYS A 129 -3.84 -18.77 8.04
CA LYS A 129 -4.54 -19.22 6.84
C LYS A 129 -3.88 -18.80 5.51
N GLY A 130 -2.89 -17.93 5.56
CA GLY A 130 -2.31 -17.28 4.39
C GLY A 130 -3.04 -16.00 4.01
N VAL A 131 -2.49 -15.29 3.04
CA VAL A 131 -3.13 -14.12 2.42
C VAL A 131 -4.44 -14.52 1.74
N MET A 132 -5.41 -13.63 1.74
CA MET A 132 -6.71 -13.87 1.12
C MET A 132 -7.36 -12.57 0.67
N ASN A 133 -8.31 -12.66 -0.24
CA ASN A 133 -9.08 -11.51 -0.66
C ASN A 133 -9.90 -10.94 0.50
N ALA A 134 -10.02 -9.62 0.53
CA ALA A 134 -10.79 -8.89 1.51
C ALA A 134 -11.52 -7.71 0.87
N ALA A 135 -12.57 -7.22 1.52
CA ALA A 135 -13.27 -6.02 1.12
C ALA A 135 -13.56 -5.11 2.32
N ILE A 136 -13.29 -3.82 2.17
CA ILE A 136 -13.80 -2.78 3.05
C ILE A 136 -15.17 -2.37 2.48
N LEU A 137 -16.21 -2.44 3.30
CA LEU A 137 -17.59 -2.20 2.90
C LEU A 137 -18.19 -1.07 3.71
N THR A 138 -19.00 -0.24 3.06
CA THR A 138 -19.75 0.87 3.70
C THR A 138 -21.02 0.42 4.37
N GLU A 139 -21.53 -0.79 4.00
CA GLU A 139 -22.74 -1.39 4.53
C GLU A 139 -22.51 -2.87 4.83
N LYS A 140 -23.24 -3.39 5.81
CA LYS A 140 -23.17 -4.81 6.15
C LYS A 140 -23.85 -5.64 5.04
N PRO A 141 -23.20 -6.67 4.50
CA PRO A 141 -23.82 -7.56 3.52
C PRO A 141 -25.06 -8.24 4.11
N ALA A 142 -26.13 -8.34 3.31
CA ALA A 142 -27.33 -9.07 3.71
C ALA A 142 -27.06 -10.58 3.87
N ASP A 143 -26.24 -11.14 2.98
CA ASP A 143 -25.73 -12.51 3.05
C ASP A 143 -24.20 -12.48 3.05
N ILE A 144 -23.63 -12.74 4.22
CA ILE A 144 -22.17 -12.73 4.42
C ILE A 144 -21.53 -13.92 3.69
N ALA A 145 -22.19 -15.07 3.63
CA ALA A 145 -21.64 -16.27 3.00
C ALA A 145 -21.56 -16.10 1.49
N ALA A 146 -22.62 -15.55 0.87
CA ALA A 146 -22.62 -15.24 -0.56
C ALA A 146 -21.57 -14.19 -0.91
N ALA A 147 -21.48 -13.08 -0.16
CA ALA A 147 -20.49 -12.03 -0.38
C ALA A 147 -19.05 -12.55 -0.21
N ALA A 148 -18.79 -13.43 0.75
CA ALA A 148 -17.48 -14.03 0.96
C ALA A 148 -17.13 -15.00 -0.19
N ALA A 149 -18.08 -15.76 -0.72
CA ALA A 149 -17.87 -16.65 -1.85
C ALA A 149 -17.54 -15.85 -3.13
N GLU A 150 -18.25 -14.76 -3.38
CA GLU A 150 -17.94 -13.83 -4.48
C GLU A 150 -16.53 -13.26 -4.33
N LEU A 151 -16.19 -12.80 -3.13
CA LEU A 151 -14.87 -12.25 -2.83
C LEU A 151 -13.75 -13.29 -3.01
N ALA A 152 -13.98 -14.54 -2.61
CA ALA A 152 -13.03 -15.63 -2.80
C ALA A 152 -12.82 -15.99 -4.27
N ALA A 153 -13.82 -15.82 -5.12
CA ALA A 153 -13.77 -16.08 -6.55
C ALA A 153 -13.16 -14.93 -7.37
N MET A 154 -13.00 -13.76 -6.76
CA MET A 154 -12.37 -12.61 -7.44
C MET A 154 -10.89 -12.88 -7.68
N THR A 155 -10.47 -12.76 -8.94
CA THR A 155 -9.06 -12.60 -9.27
C THR A 155 -8.73 -11.13 -8.99
N ILE A 156 -7.95 -10.90 -7.96
CA ILE A 156 -7.39 -9.58 -7.71
C ILE A 156 -6.08 -9.57 -8.45
N ASP A 157 -6.06 -8.89 -9.61
CA ASP A 157 -4.82 -8.67 -10.33
C ASP A 157 -3.93 -7.77 -9.47
N ALA A 158 -3.03 -8.40 -8.73
CA ALA A 158 -1.93 -7.72 -8.05
C ALA A 158 -0.94 -7.11 -9.06
N GLU A 159 -1.10 -7.42 -10.34
CA GLU A 159 -0.45 -6.76 -11.47
C GLU A 159 -1.06 -5.37 -11.73
N THR A 160 -1.22 -4.59 -10.68
CA THR A 160 -1.29 -3.16 -10.87
C THR A 160 0.09 -2.80 -11.41
N GLU A 161 0.13 -2.31 -12.64
CA GLU A 161 1.35 -1.85 -13.33
C GLU A 161 2.05 -0.81 -12.45
N THR A 162 2.92 -1.29 -11.57
CA THR A 162 3.61 -0.45 -10.58
C THR A 162 4.98 -0.03 -11.09
N GLY A 163 5.46 -0.66 -12.15
CA GLY A 163 6.72 -0.37 -12.80
C GLY A 163 6.58 0.57 -14.00
N VAL A 164 7.68 0.82 -14.65
CA VAL A 164 7.72 1.59 -15.90
C VAL A 164 7.09 0.79 -17.05
N GLU A 165 6.38 1.46 -17.97
CA GLU A 165 5.80 0.84 -19.16
C GLU A 165 6.86 0.63 -20.25
N ASP A 166 7.84 1.53 -20.36
CA ASP A 166 8.92 1.54 -21.34
C ASP A 166 10.29 1.60 -20.68
N ILE A 167 11.35 1.36 -21.46
CA ILE A 167 12.72 1.54 -21.00
C ILE A 167 12.99 3.00 -20.70
N VAL A 168 13.27 3.32 -19.44
CA VAL A 168 13.64 4.67 -19.00
C VAL A 168 15.16 4.73 -18.84
N PRO A 169 15.87 5.43 -19.72
CA PRO A 169 17.32 5.54 -19.66
C PRO A 169 17.78 6.28 -18.41
N ALA A 170 19.01 6.01 -17.99
CA ALA A 170 19.60 6.68 -16.84
C ALA A 170 19.62 8.20 -17.01
N GLU A 171 19.08 8.92 -16.02
CA GLU A 171 19.09 10.40 -16.01
C GLU A 171 20.49 10.97 -15.72
N LYS A 172 21.29 10.22 -14.99
CA LYS A 172 22.62 10.65 -14.54
C LYS A 172 23.70 9.71 -15.02
N PRO A 173 24.86 10.24 -15.46
CA PRO A 173 26.00 9.40 -15.77
C PRO A 173 26.54 8.73 -14.51
N GLY A 174 27.07 7.53 -14.66
CA GLY A 174 27.67 6.76 -13.56
C GLY A 174 28.92 6.01 -14.01
N LYS A 175 29.69 5.55 -13.05
CA LYS A 175 30.85 4.67 -13.29
C LYS A 175 30.39 3.27 -13.71
N TYR A 176 29.26 2.84 -13.19
CA TYR A 176 28.67 1.53 -13.43
C TYR A 176 27.31 1.70 -14.11
N ASN A 177 27.06 0.91 -15.16
CA ASN A 177 25.77 0.83 -15.82
C ASN A 177 24.92 -0.26 -15.15
N VAL A 178 23.87 0.14 -14.45
CA VAL A 178 22.96 -0.79 -13.76
C VAL A 178 21.62 -0.77 -14.44
N VAL A 179 21.15 -1.92 -14.85
CA VAL A 179 19.77 -2.10 -15.33
C VAL A 179 18.92 -2.58 -14.15
N MET A 180 17.89 -1.82 -13.82
CA MET A 180 16.91 -2.20 -12.80
C MET A 180 15.64 -2.72 -13.46
N TRP A 181 15.34 -3.98 -13.22
CA TRP A 181 14.09 -4.60 -13.63
C TRP A 181 12.99 -4.12 -12.69
N ASP A 182 12.12 -3.25 -13.21
CA ASP A 182 11.17 -2.52 -12.39
C ASP A 182 9.84 -3.28 -12.25
N MET A 183 9.61 -3.80 -11.06
CA MET A 183 8.36 -4.45 -10.62
C MET A 183 7.69 -3.64 -9.50
N GLY A 184 7.93 -2.33 -9.46
CA GLY A 184 7.49 -1.43 -8.41
C GLY A 184 8.64 -0.88 -7.56
N ALA A 185 9.77 -0.53 -8.21
CA ALA A 185 10.95 -0.02 -7.52
C ALA A 185 10.64 1.29 -6.79
N LYS A 186 11.04 1.37 -5.52
CA LYS A 186 11.01 2.63 -4.79
C LYS A 186 11.99 3.63 -5.39
N ALA A 187 11.54 4.87 -5.59
CA ALA A 187 12.38 5.95 -6.10
C ALA A 187 13.67 6.15 -5.27
N ASP A 188 13.61 5.92 -3.95
CA ASP A 188 14.80 6.00 -3.08
C ASP A 188 15.83 4.91 -3.45
N THR A 189 15.42 3.71 -3.86
CA THR A 189 16.35 2.65 -4.29
C THR A 189 17.18 3.11 -5.49
N VAL A 190 16.52 3.71 -6.49
CA VAL A 190 17.20 4.28 -7.66
C VAL A 190 18.19 5.38 -7.23
N GLN A 191 17.71 6.34 -6.42
CA GLN A 191 18.55 7.43 -5.92
C GLN A 191 19.76 6.93 -5.11
N GLN A 192 19.61 5.87 -4.33
CA GLN A 192 20.71 5.29 -3.55
C GLN A 192 21.77 4.65 -4.45
N LEU A 193 21.39 4.03 -5.56
CA LEU A 193 22.32 3.52 -6.55
C LEU A 193 23.04 4.67 -7.27
N GLU A 194 22.32 5.70 -7.68
CA GLU A 194 22.90 6.89 -8.31
C GLU A 194 23.91 7.60 -7.39
N LYS A 195 23.58 7.78 -6.11
CA LYS A 195 24.50 8.35 -5.11
C LYS A 195 25.79 7.54 -4.96
N ARG A 196 25.77 6.26 -5.31
CA ARG A 196 26.93 5.37 -5.30
C ARG A 196 27.67 5.30 -6.64
N GLY A 197 27.30 6.15 -7.60
CA GLY A 197 27.96 6.29 -8.88
C GLY A 197 27.46 5.32 -9.94
N CYS A 198 26.24 4.83 -9.81
CA CYS A 198 25.59 4.03 -10.84
C CYS A 198 24.77 4.93 -11.79
N ALA A 199 24.84 4.64 -13.08
CA ALA A 199 23.85 5.06 -14.07
C ALA A 199 22.76 4.02 -14.07
N VAL A 200 21.51 4.36 -13.67
CA VAL A 200 20.43 3.38 -13.50
C VAL A 200 19.42 3.52 -14.63
N THR A 201 19.31 2.49 -15.45
CA THR A 201 18.28 2.36 -16.49
C THR A 201 17.16 1.47 -15.95
N LEU A 202 15.93 1.97 -15.96
CA LEU A 202 14.75 1.18 -15.58
C LEU A 202 14.21 0.44 -16.80
N VAL A 203 13.83 -0.83 -16.61
CA VAL A 203 13.21 -1.64 -17.66
C VAL A 203 11.91 -2.26 -17.15
N PRO A 204 10.87 -2.39 -17.99
CA PRO A 204 9.58 -2.91 -17.57
C PRO A 204 9.64 -4.41 -17.20
N ALA A 205 8.66 -4.86 -16.41
CA ALA A 205 8.58 -6.24 -15.94
C ALA A 205 8.58 -7.30 -17.07
N ASN A 206 8.01 -6.95 -18.22
CA ASN A 206 7.88 -7.84 -19.39
C ASN A 206 9.05 -7.77 -20.37
N VAL A 207 10.15 -7.05 -20.06
CA VAL A 207 11.33 -6.95 -20.94
C VAL A 207 12.01 -8.32 -21.07
N THR A 208 12.57 -8.59 -22.27
CA THR A 208 13.30 -9.85 -22.49
C THR A 208 14.74 -9.77 -21.99
N ALA A 209 15.33 -10.90 -21.64
CA ALA A 209 16.73 -10.97 -21.20
C ALA A 209 17.70 -10.46 -22.29
N GLU A 210 17.38 -10.68 -23.57
CA GLU A 210 18.16 -10.21 -24.70
C GLU A 210 18.17 -8.68 -24.79
N ALA A 211 17.00 -8.04 -24.53
CA ALA A 211 16.90 -6.59 -24.51
C ALA A 211 17.71 -6.00 -23.35
N VAL A 212 17.68 -6.62 -22.17
CA VAL A 212 18.51 -6.23 -21.03
C VAL A 212 20.00 -6.38 -21.34
N ALA A 213 20.41 -7.50 -21.97
CA ALA A 213 21.79 -7.74 -22.36
C ALA A 213 22.29 -6.72 -23.40
N ALA A 214 21.41 -6.26 -24.31
CA ALA A 214 21.76 -5.25 -25.32
C ALA A 214 22.10 -3.89 -24.70
N LEU A 215 21.63 -3.60 -23.48
CA LEU A 215 22.00 -2.39 -22.71
C LEU A 215 23.41 -2.48 -22.11
N SER A 216 24.10 -3.63 -22.25
CA SER A 216 25.47 -3.89 -21.76
C SER A 216 25.64 -3.48 -20.28
N PRO A 217 24.83 -4.00 -19.35
CA PRO A 217 24.92 -3.64 -17.95
C PRO A 217 26.16 -4.22 -17.27
N ASP A 218 26.77 -3.46 -16.35
CA ASP A 218 27.75 -3.98 -15.38
C ASP A 218 27.07 -4.83 -14.28
N GLY A 219 25.77 -4.57 -14.05
CA GLY A 219 24.96 -5.30 -13.08
C GLY A 219 23.48 -5.15 -13.36
N VAL A 220 22.72 -6.16 -12.93
CA VAL A 220 21.24 -6.15 -12.99
C VAL A 220 20.69 -6.19 -11.57
N ALA A 221 19.77 -5.28 -11.27
CA ALA A 221 18.98 -5.27 -10.05
C ALA A 221 17.53 -5.63 -10.39
N ILE A 222 16.88 -6.42 -9.56
CA ILE A 222 15.46 -6.74 -9.69
C ILE A 222 14.76 -6.12 -8.49
N SER A 223 13.77 -5.26 -8.74
CA SER A 223 12.93 -4.72 -7.68
C SER A 223 11.89 -5.76 -7.22
N HIS A 224 11.23 -5.50 -6.15
CA HIS A 224 10.15 -6.32 -5.59
C HIS A 224 8.86 -5.55 -5.58
#